data_10857e40e54a40ba9deac2523570a1eb
#
_entry.id   10857e40e54a40ba9deac2523570a1eb
#
_cell.length_a   1.000
_cell.length_b   1.000
_cell.length_c   1.000
_cell.angle_alpha   90.00
_cell.angle_beta   90.00
_cell.angle_gamma   90.00
#
_symmetry.space_group_name_H-M   'P 1'
#
loop_
_entity.id
_entity.type
_entity.pdbx_description
1 polymer ?
#
loop_
_entity_poly.entity_id
_entity_poly.type
_entity_poly.pdbx_seq_one_letter_code
_entity_poly.pdbx_strand_id
1 'polypeptide(L)'
;MFNDKKRQKLVYINDDLFGATFRRNHEGDYRCTRLQVKTLLRDQAENTMDMEVLDDVPMEDLNYETIQGYRNRHRTLKPGHPFERLNDNEYLRSIGAAAISREDRQLHPTAAGMLMFGDEYNIVRHFPEYFLDYREMLDPTIRWTDRLQSSSGEWSGNLCDFYFRVYNKIIVDVKTPFAMEGGNRIEDTPVHKALREALA
;
A
#
# COMPACT_ATOMS: atom_id res chain seq x y z
N MET A 1 30.05 0.96 -20.20
CA MET A 1 28.95 0.00 -19.92
C MET A 1 28.07 0.63 -18.88
N PHE A 2 26.79 0.84 -19.13
CA PHE A 2 25.93 1.68 -18.29
C PHE A 2 24.84 0.83 -17.65
N ASN A 3 24.42 1.20 -16.42
CA ASN A 3 23.25 0.59 -15.80
C ASN A 3 22.02 0.99 -16.61
N ASP A 4 21.38 0.04 -17.25
CA ASP A 4 20.17 0.22 -18.04
C ASP A 4 18.94 0.20 -17.14
N LYS A 5 17.86 0.91 -17.56
CA LYS A 5 16.58 0.97 -16.87
C LYS A 5 15.81 -0.37 -16.82
N LYS A 6 16.29 -1.39 -17.51
CA LYS A 6 15.72 -2.74 -17.51
C LYS A 6 16.42 -3.58 -16.45
N ARG A 7 16.01 -3.53 -15.20
CA ARG A 7 16.27 -4.50 -14.09
C ARG A 7 17.40 -5.52 -14.33
N GLN A 8 18.52 -5.07 -14.89
CA GLN A 8 19.68 -5.90 -15.13
C GLN A 8 20.68 -5.72 -13.98
N LYS A 9 21.52 -6.73 -13.79
CA LYS A 9 22.56 -6.76 -12.76
C LYS A 9 23.36 -5.46 -12.75
N LEU A 10 23.55 -4.85 -11.58
CA LEU A 10 24.34 -3.63 -11.40
C LEU A 10 25.72 -3.79 -12.03
N VAL A 11 26.14 -2.80 -12.81
CA VAL A 11 27.47 -2.74 -13.42
C VAL A 11 28.35 -1.82 -12.59
N TYR A 12 29.45 -2.34 -12.11
CA TYR A 12 30.47 -1.62 -11.34
C TYR A 12 31.87 -2.03 -11.78
N ILE A 13 32.88 -1.25 -11.41
CA ILE A 13 34.26 -1.44 -11.86
C ILE A 13 35.08 -1.99 -10.69
N ASN A 14 36.03 -2.89 -11.00
CA ASN A 14 37.00 -3.44 -10.03
C ASN A 14 36.38 -4.06 -8.75
N ASP A 15 35.24 -4.71 -8.87
CA ASP A 15 34.52 -5.33 -7.74
C ASP A 15 34.17 -4.39 -6.58
N ASP A 16 34.23 -3.06 -6.81
CA ASP A 16 33.83 -2.05 -5.84
C ASP A 16 32.42 -1.54 -6.11
N LEU A 17 31.44 -2.25 -5.55
CA LEU A 17 30.03 -1.93 -5.70
C LEU A 17 29.64 -0.52 -5.23
N PHE A 18 30.18 -0.09 -4.09
CA PHE A 18 29.82 1.22 -3.48
C PHE A 18 30.71 2.37 -3.93
N GLY A 19 31.89 2.07 -4.43
CA GLY A 19 32.88 3.06 -4.82
C GLY A 19 33.00 3.25 -6.33
N ALA A 20 32.58 2.28 -7.13
CA ALA A 20 32.77 2.31 -8.58
C ALA A 20 31.53 1.94 -9.39
N THR A 21 30.35 2.25 -8.86
CA THR A 21 29.08 2.24 -9.59
C THR A 21 28.81 3.60 -10.18
N PHE A 22 28.60 3.67 -11.49
CA PHE A 22 28.31 4.89 -12.22
C PHE A 22 26.95 4.83 -12.90
N ARG A 23 26.30 5.98 -12.98
CA ARG A 23 25.10 6.16 -13.80
C ARG A 23 25.32 7.28 -14.81
N ARG A 24 24.74 7.12 -15.99
CA ARG A 24 24.73 8.14 -17.01
C ARG A 24 23.62 9.15 -16.74
N ASN A 25 23.97 10.43 -16.72
CA ASN A 25 23.06 11.54 -16.89
C ASN A 25 23.31 12.18 -18.24
N HIS A 26 22.43 13.02 -18.75
CA HIS A 26 22.49 13.59 -20.09
C HIS A 26 23.87 14.16 -20.48
N GLU A 27 24.63 14.65 -19.53
CA GLU A 27 25.92 15.33 -19.75
C GLU A 27 27.14 14.45 -19.47
N GLY A 28 27.01 13.27 -18.86
CA GLY A 28 28.17 12.43 -18.54
C GLY A 28 27.89 11.28 -17.59
N ASP A 29 28.97 10.62 -17.19
CA ASP A 29 28.93 9.50 -16.25
C ASP A 29 29.26 10.00 -14.84
N TYR A 30 28.31 9.86 -13.92
CA TYR A 30 28.44 10.30 -12.55
C TYR A 30 28.52 9.10 -11.61
N ARG A 31 29.45 9.17 -10.67
CA ARG A 31 29.57 8.16 -9.62
C ARG A 31 28.32 8.19 -8.72
N CYS A 32 27.75 7.03 -8.50
CA CYS A 32 26.60 6.88 -7.62
C CYS A 32 26.98 7.09 -6.14
N THR A 33 26.14 7.78 -5.41
CA THR A 33 26.24 7.82 -3.95
C THR A 33 25.88 6.46 -3.36
N ARG A 34 26.31 6.19 -2.10
CA ARG A 34 25.94 4.94 -1.41
C ARG A 34 24.42 4.73 -1.34
N LEU A 35 23.65 5.81 -1.15
CA LEU A 35 22.18 5.75 -1.14
C LEU A 35 21.64 5.33 -2.51
N GLN A 36 22.16 5.92 -3.60
CA GLN A 36 21.76 5.54 -4.96
C GLN A 36 22.10 4.09 -5.28
N VAL A 37 23.26 3.58 -4.83
CA VAL A 37 23.62 2.17 -5.01
C VAL A 37 22.64 1.26 -4.26
N LYS A 38 22.31 1.60 -3.01
CA LYS A 38 21.29 0.84 -2.24
C LYS A 38 19.92 0.84 -2.92
N THR A 39 19.50 1.98 -3.48
CA THR A 39 18.25 2.07 -4.25
C THR A 39 18.29 1.18 -5.48
N LEU A 40 19.40 1.22 -6.25
CA LEU A 40 19.57 0.37 -7.42
C LEU A 40 19.58 -1.13 -7.07
N LEU A 41 20.18 -1.52 -5.94
CA LEU A 41 20.16 -2.90 -5.45
C LEU A 41 18.74 -3.34 -5.09
N ARG A 42 18.00 -2.49 -4.39
CA ARG A 42 16.59 -2.75 -4.07
C ARG A 42 15.75 -2.92 -5.33
N ASP A 43 15.96 -2.04 -6.33
CA ASP A 43 15.20 -2.05 -7.58
C ASP A 43 15.57 -3.25 -8.49
N GLN A 44 16.65 -3.98 -8.19
CA GLN A 44 17.03 -5.22 -8.84
C GLN A 44 16.36 -6.47 -8.27
N ALA A 45 15.73 -6.37 -7.09
CA ALA A 45 15.02 -7.49 -6.51
C ALA A 45 13.97 -8.00 -7.52
N GLU A 46 14.02 -9.29 -7.83
CA GLU A 46 13.07 -9.93 -8.75
C GLU A 46 11.65 -9.92 -8.18
N ASN A 47 11.54 -9.89 -6.86
CA ASN A 47 10.30 -9.72 -6.13
C ASN A 47 10.23 -8.31 -5.53
N THR A 48 9.07 -7.70 -5.65
CA THR A 48 8.78 -6.45 -4.95
C THR A 48 8.71 -6.71 -3.43
N MET A 49 9.17 -5.77 -2.60
CA MET A 49 9.19 -5.95 -1.14
C MET A 49 7.79 -6.18 -0.54
N ASP A 50 6.77 -5.66 -1.19
CA ASP A 50 5.37 -5.84 -0.82
C ASP A 50 4.87 -7.29 -0.99
N MET A 51 5.49 -8.07 -1.89
CA MET A 51 5.19 -9.48 -2.11
C MET A 51 6.06 -10.44 -1.27
N GLU A 52 6.91 -9.92 -0.40
CA GLU A 52 7.68 -10.71 0.55
C GLU A 52 6.73 -11.44 1.51
N VAL A 53 6.94 -12.75 1.68
CA VAL A 53 6.14 -13.59 2.59
C VAL A 53 6.71 -13.45 3.99
N LEU A 54 5.87 -13.18 4.97
CA LEU A 54 6.24 -13.06 6.37
C LEU A 54 6.07 -14.44 7.04
N ASP A 55 7.08 -15.28 6.90
CA ASP A 55 7.03 -16.71 7.31
C ASP A 55 6.79 -16.92 8.81
N ASP A 56 7.10 -15.93 9.64
CA ASP A 56 6.89 -15.92 11.09
C ASP A 56 5.55 -15.33 11.54
N VAL A 57 4.69 -14.92 10.57
CA VAL A 57 3.39 -14.31 10.85
C VAL A 57 2.26 -15.26 10.50
N PRO A 58 1.41 -15.64 11.46
CA PRO A 58 0.22 -16.43 11.18
C PRO A 58 -0.89 -15.59 10.53
N MET A 59 -1.79 -16.25 9.81
CA MET A 59 -2.92 -15.58 9.15
C MET A 59 -3.88 -14.92 10.14
N GLU A 60 -3.91 -15.36 11.38
CA GLU A 60 -4.73 -14.84 12.49
C GLU A 60 -4.30 -13.44 12.95
N ASP A 61 -3.08 -13.01 12.60
CA ASP A 61 -2.58 -11.65 12.88
C ASP A 61 -3.19 -10.60 11.93
N LEU A 62 -3.93 -11.04 10.92
CA LEU A 62 -4.73 -10.16 10.07
C LEU A 62 -6.08 -9.85 10.69
N ASN A 63 -6.53 -8.60 10.56
CA ASN A 63 -7.81 -8.13 11.07
C ASN A 63 -8.97 -8.64 10.21
N TYR A 64 -9.76 -9.54 10.77
CA TYR A 64 -10.89 -10.18 10.08
C TYR A 64 -11.95 -9.18 9.63
N GLU A 65 -12.28 -8.18 10.46
CA GLU A 65 -13.31 -7.18 10.14
C GLU A 65 -12.90 -6.34 8.92
N THR A 66 -11.63 -5.94 8.84
CA THR A 66 -11.09 -5.21 7.68
C THR A 66 -11.15 -6.06 6.41
N ILE A 67 -10.80 -7.35 6.50
CA ILE A 67 -10.89 -8.29 5.36
C ILE A 67 -12.32 -8.40 4.87
N GLN A 68 -13.28 -8.62 5.78
CA GLN A 68 -14.70 -8.75 5.42
C GLN A 68 -15.26 -7.45 4.84
N GLY A 69 -14.87 -6.30 5.40
CA GLY A 69 -15.21 -4.98 4.87
C GLY A 69 -14.71 -4.78 3.44
N TYR A 70 -13.47 -5.17 3.17
CA TYR A 70 -12.86 -5.10 1.84
C TYR A 70 -13.55 -6.05 0.84
N ARG A 71 -13.82 -7.30 1.24
CA ARG A 71 -14.56 -8.28 0.41
C ARG A 71 -15.96 -7.79 0.05
N ASN A 72 -16.69 -7.21 1.00
CA ASN A 72 -18.04 -6.68 0.76
C ASN A 72 -17.99 -5.51 -0.25
N ARG A 73 -17.02 -4.62 -0.15
CA ARG A 73 -16.81 -3.55 -1.14
C ARG A 73 -16.47 -4.12 -2.52
N HIS A 74 -15.60 -5.11 -2.59
CA HIS A 74 -15.24 -5.76 -3.85
C HIS A 74 -16.47 -6.38 -4.51
N ARG A 75 -17.34 -7.07 -3.74
CA ARG A 75 -18.60 -7.64 -4.22
C ARG A 75 -19.55 -6.55 -4.75
N THR A 76 -19.67 -5.44 -4.04
CA THR A 76 -20.51 -4.31 -4.46
C THR A 76 -20.01 -3.66 -5.75
N LEU A 77 -18.71 -3.48 -5.88
CA LEU A 77 -18.08 -2.82 -7.03
C LEU A 77 -18.00 -3.72 -8.28
N LYS A 78 -17.88 -5.03 -8.08
CA LYS A 78 -17.71 -6.03 -9.14
C LYS A 78 -18.63 -7.24 -8.90
N PRO A 79 -19.97 -7.06 -9.01
CA PRO A 79 -20.91 -8.15 -8.76
C PRO A 79 -20.70 -9.30 -9.75
N GLY A 80 -20.75 -10.53 -9.25
CA GLY A 80 -20.53 -11.74 -10.05
C GLY A 80 -19.05 -12.05 -10.35
N HIS A 81 -18.10 -11.32 -9.73
CA HIS A 81 -16.69 -11.64 -9.89
C HIS A 81 -16.35 -13.03 -9.34
N PRO A 82 -15.51 -13.85 -10.01
CA PRO A 82 -15.15 -15.21 -9.54
C PRO A 82 -14.67 -15.27 -8.10
N PHE A 83 -14.04 -14.20 -7.58
CA PHE A 83 -13.53 -14.14 -6.22
C PHE A 83 -14.62 -14.14 -5.14
N GLU A 84 -15.88 -13.89 -5.46
CA GLU A 84 -16.98 -13.96 -4.49
C GLU A 84 -17.14 -15.37 -3.90
N ARG A 85 -16.81 -16.41 -4.67
CA ARG A 85 -16.96 -17.82 -4.30
C ARG A 85 -15.80 -18.36 -3.47
N LEU A 86 -14.69 -17.62 -3.39
CA LEU A 86 -13.50 -18.04 -2.67
C LEU A 86 -13.71 -17.90 -1.16
N ASN A 87 -13.12 -18.80 -0.37
CA ASN A 87 -12.97 -18.58 1.07
C ASN A 87 -11.97 -17.45 1.35
N ASP A 88 -11.81 -17.02 2.61
CA ASP A 88 -10.97 -15.87 2.95
C ASP A 88 -9.50 -16.08 2.58
N ASN A 89 -8.95 -17.26 2.84
CA ASN A 89 -7.56 -17.58 2.52
C ASN A 89 -7.30 -17.60 1.00
N GLU A 90 -8.21 -18.21 0.25
CA GLU A 90 -8.14 -18.22 -1.22
C GLU A 90 -8.27 -16.82 -1.80
N TYR A 91 -9.17 -16.02 -1.22
CA TYR A 91 -9.36 -14.62 -1.62
C TYR A 91 -8.10 -13.80 -1.38
N LEU A 92 -7.54 -13.84 -0.15
CA LEU A 92 -6.32 -13.12 0.21
C LEU A 92 -5.13 -13.51 -0.68
N ARG A 93 -5.02 -14.81 -0.98
CA ARG A 93 -4.02 -15.30 -1.92
C ARG A 93 -4.24 -14.76 -3.33
N SER A 94 -5.48 -14.71 -3.80
CA SER A 94 -5.82 -14.25 -5.16
C SER A 94 -5.55 -12.75 -5.36
N ILE A 95 -5.63 -11.95 -4.30
CA ILE A 95 -5.30 -10.52 -4.34
C ILE A 95 -3.83 -10.21 -3.98
N GLY A 96 -3.02 -11.24 -3.67
CA GLY A 96 -1.62 -11.09 -3.32
C GLY A 96 -1.36 -10.69 -1.86
N ALA A 97 -2.40 -10.67 -1.01
CA ALA A 97 -2.25 -10.37 0.42
C ALA A 97 -1.72 -11.55 1.25
N ALA A 98 -1.72 -12.74 0.70
CA ALA A 98 -1.13 -13.94 1.31
C ALA A 98 -0.46 -14.81 0.24
N ALA A 99 0.55 -15.57 0.62
CA ALA A 99 1.20 -16.52 -0.25
C ALA A 99 1.68 -17.75 0.53
N ILE A 100 1.91 -18.84 -0.19
CA ILE A 100 2.46 -20.07 0.40
C ILE A 100 3.96 -19.88 0.60
N SER A 101 4.42 -20.01 1.84
CA SER A 101 5.82 -20.00 2.19
C SER A 101 6.59 -21.12 1.49
N ARG A 102 7.84 -20.87 1.17
CA ARG A 102 8.76 -21.89 0.65
C ARG A 102 9.42 -22.71 1.75
N GLU A 103 9.41 -22.19 3.00
CA GLU A 103 10.07 -22.79 4.16
C GLU A 103 9.21 -23.90 4.76
N ASP A 104 7.98 -23.58 5.16
CA ASP A 104 7.07 -24.49 5.87
C ASP A 104 5.90 -25.00 5.06
N ARG A 105 5.71 -24.48 3.82
CA ARG A 105 4.60 -24.82 2.91
C ARG A 105 3.21 -24.42 3.43
N GLN A 106 3.15 -23.50 4.41
CA GLN A 106 1.91 -22.96 4.92
C GLN A 106 1.58 -21.60 4.26
N LEU A 107 0.35 -21.14 4.48
CA LEU A 107 -0.11 -19.84 4.01
C LEU A 107 0.24 -18.79 5.05
N HIS A 108 0.96 -17.75 4.62
CA HIS A 108 1.34 -16.61 5.44
C HIS A 108 0.96 -15.29 4.77
N PRO A 109 0.77 -14.22 5.53
CA PRO A 109 0.62 -12.88 4.95
C PRO A 109 1.84 -12.49 4.14
N THR A 110 1.62 -11.73 3.07
CA THR A 110 2.69 -10.95 2.44
C THR A 110 2.89 -9.63 3.20
N ALA A 111 4.00 -8.95 2.97
CA ALA A 111 4.23 -7.61 3.52
C ALA A 111 3.08 -6.65 3.16
N ALA A 112 2.60 -6.68 1.91
CA ALA A 112 1.41 -5.92 1.49
C ALA A 112 0.15 -6.36 2.25
N GLY A 113 -0.05 -7.68 2.43
CA GLY A 113 -1.20 -8.20 3.17
C GLY A 113 -1.21 -7.73 4.62
N MET A 114 -0.04 -7.75 5.26
CA MET A 114 0.12 -7.28 6.63
C MET A 114 -0.17 -5.77 6.76
N LEU A 115 0.38 -4.96 5.88
CA LEU A 115 0.13 -3.51 5.87
C LEU A 115 -1.33 -3.15 5.58
N MET A 116 -1.98 -3.91 4.70
CA MET A 116 -3.37 -3.66 4.30
C MET A 116 -4.40 -4.16 5.31
N PHE A 117 -4.13 -5.26 6.01
CA PHE A 117 -5.13 -5.97 6.79
C PHE A 117 -4.68 -6.35 8.21
N GLY A 118 -3.46 -6.11 8.62
CA GLY A 118 -3.00 -6.38 9.98
C GLY A 118 -3.58 -5.40 11.00
N ASP A 119 -3.55 -5.76 12.29
CA ASP A 119 -3.72 -4.77 13.36
C ASP A 119 -2.42 -4.00 13.57
N GLU A 120 -2.52 -2.73 13.94
CA GLU A 120 -1.37 -1.83 14.06
C GLU A 120 -0.22 -2.41 14.89
N TYR A 121 -0.53 -3.00 16.05
CA TYR A 121 0.49 -3.57 16.93
C TYR A 121 1.25 -4.76 16.28
N ASN A 122 0.62 -5.52 15.38
CA ASN A 122 1.27 -6.56 14.60
C ASN A 122 2.08 -5.95 13.45
N ILE A 123 1.56 -4.91 12.79
CA ILE A 123 2.26 -4.20 11.72
C ILE A 123 3.58 -3.62 12.23
N VAL A 124 3.57 -2.92 13.37
CA VAL A 124 4.78 -2.26 13.94
C VAL A 124 5.86 -3.27 14.36
N ARG A 125 5.51 -4.51 14.68
CA ARG A 125 6.50 -5.57 14.98
C ARG A 125 7.38 -5.89 13.79
N HIS A 126 6.84 -5.82 12.57
CA HIS A 126 7.57 -6.09 11.32
C HIS A 126 8.05 -4.81 10.63
N PHE A 127 7.30 -3.73 10.79
CA PHE A 127 7.56 -2.43 10.18
C PHE A 127 7.62 -1.34 11.27
N PRO A 128 8.71 -1.21 12.03
CA PRO A 128 8.80 -0.29 13.18
C PRO A 128 8.60 1.19 12.83
N GLU A 129 8.86 1.59 11.58
CA GLU A 129 8.65 2.96 11.08
C GLU A 129 7.21 3.21 10.61
N TYR A 130 6.32 2.20 10.71
CA TYR A 130 4.94 2.35 10.27
C TYR A 130 4.19 3.34 11.14
N PHE A 131 3.64 4.36 10.51
CA PHE A 131 2.81 5.37 11.17
C PHE A 131 1.93 6.09 10.15
N LEU A 132 0.62 6.12 10.38
CA LEU A 132 -0.34 6.87 9.58
C LEU A 132 -0.90 8.01 10.41
N ASP A 133 -0.98 9.21 9.85
CA ASP A 133 -1.47 10.40 10.52
C ASP A 133 -2.21 11.32 9.53
N TYR A 134 -3.53 11.32 9.61
CA TYR A 134 -4.36 12.30 8.91
C TYR A 134 -4.64 13.47 9.86
N ARG A 135 -4.45 14.67 9.36
CA ARG A 135 -4.75 15.92 10.08
C ARG A 135 -5.56 16.83 9.20
N GLU A 136 -6.68 17.28 9.72
CA GLU A 136 -7.50 18.28 9.10
C GLU A 136 -7.20 19.65 9.73
N MET A 137 -6.94 20.67 8.91
CA MET A 137 -6.62 22.01 9.35
C MET A 137 -7.54 23.02 8.65
N LEU A 138 -8.77 23.12 9.12
CA LEU A 138 -9.77 24.06 8.57
C LEU A 138 -9.60 25.47 9.16
N ASP A 139 -9.10 25.58 10.37
CA ASP A 139 -8.85 26.86 11.07
C ASP A 139 -7.36 26.99 11.38
N PRO A 140 -6.68 28.03 10.85
CA PRO A 140 -5.24 28.24 11.07
C PRO A 140 -4.90 28.61 12.53
N THR A 141 -5.87 28.96 13.37
CA THR A 141 -5.66 29.29 14.77
C THR A 141 -5.58 28.06 15.68
N ILE A 142 -6.05 26.92 15.21
CA ILE A 142 -5.98 25.65 15.92
C ILE A 142 -5.07 24.67 15.23
N ARG A 143 -4.43 23.81 16.01
CA ARG A 143 -3.43 22.87 15.49
C ARG A 143 -4.01 21.86 14.50
N TRP A 144 -5.23 21.41 14.73
CA TRP A 144 -6.04 20.56 13.84
C TRP A 144 -7.49 20.60 14.28
N THR A 145 -8.42 20.49 13.33
CA THR A 145 -9.86 20.36 13.58
C THR A 145 -10.27 18.92 13.78
N ASP A 146 -9.60 18.00 13.07
CA ASP A 146 -9.78 16.55 13.21
C ASP A 146 -8.44 15.83 12.99
N ARG A 147 -8.32 14.65 13.59
CA ARG A 147 -7.09 13.83 13.45
C ARG A 147 -7.42 12.34 13.50
N LEU A 148 -6.75 11.56 12.68
CA LEU A 148 -6.80 10.11 12.68
C LEU A 148 -5.37 9.54 12.68
N GLN A 149 -5.01 8.79 13.72
CA GLN A 149 -3.68 8.18 13.86
C GLN A 149 -3.79 6.67 13.94
N SER A 150 -2.86 5.95 13.29
CA SER A 150 -2.80 4.49 13.36
C SER A 150 -2.60 3.97 14.80
N SER A 151 -1.80 4.67 15.58
CA SER A 151 -1.44 4.29 16.97
C SER A 151 -2.47 4.70 18.04
N SER A 152 -3.69 5.11 17.65
CA SER A 152 -4.71 5.53 18.62
C SER A 152 -5.31 4.38 19.43
N GLY A 153 -5.28 3.16 18.88
CA GLY A 153 -5.94 1.98 19.45
C GLY A 153 -7.47 1.95 19.28
N GLU A 154 -8.06 2.94 18.61
CA GLU A 154 -9.51 3.06 18.42
C GLU A 154 -10.02 2.30 17.18
N TRP A 155 -9.12 1.83 16.35
CA TRP A 155 -9.39 1.15 15.09
C TRP A 155 -8.19 0.26 14.72
N SER A 156 -8.30 -0.54 13.65
CA SER A 156 -7.26 -1.49 13.24
C SER A 156 -5.88 -0.87 12.98
N GLY A 157 -5.83 0.39 12.60
CA GLY A 157 -4.59 1.10 12.28
C GLY A 157 -3.96 0.73 10.93
N ASN A 158 -4.57 -0.14 10.13
CA ASN A 158 -4.04 -0.60 8.85
C ASN A 158 -4.36 0.34 7.67
N LEU A 159 -3.68 0.16 6.55
CA LEU A 159 -3.85 1.01 5.35
C LEU A 159 -5.26 0.97 4.77
N CYS A 160 -5.91 -0.20 4.75
CA CYS A 160 -7.23 -0.35 4.18
C CYS A 160 -8.27 0.47 4.95
N ASP A 161 -8.29 0.33 6.26
CA ASP A 161 -9.20 1.04 7.14
C ASP A 161 -8.90 2.54 7.16
N PHE A 162 -7.60 2.92 7.16
CA PHE A 162 -7.17 4.31 7.06
C PHE A 162 -7.71 4.98 5.80
N TYR A 163 -7.49 4.37 4.65
CA TYR A 163 -7.93 4.90 3.37
C TYR A 163 -9.45 5.20 3.38
N PHE A 164 -10.27 4.25 3.83
CA PHE A 164 -11.72 4.44 3.82
C PHE A 164 -12.19 5.45 4.87
N ARG A 165 -11.56 5.49 6.05
CA ARG A 165 -11.88 6.48 7.09
C ARG A 165 -11.54 7.90 6.62
N VAL A 166 -10.36 8.10 6.06
CA VAL A 166 -9.93 9.41 5.53
C VAL A 166 -10.80 9.81 4.34
N TYR A 167 -11.03 8.90 3.40
CA TYR A 167 -11.91 9.16 2.26
C TYR A 167 -13.30 9.61 2.69
N ASN A 168 -13.91 8.90 3.65
CA ASN A 168 -15.23 9.26 4.16
C ASN A 168 -15.25 10.63 4.87
N LYS A 169 -14.19 11.00 5.59
CA LYS A 169 -14.05 12.32 6.20
C LYS A 169 -14.01 13.43 5.14
N ILE A 170 -13.14 13.28 4.16
CA ILE A 170 -12.93 14.30 3.11
C ILE A 170 -14.20 14.45 2.24
N ILE A 171 -14.91 13.36 1.93
CA ILE A 171 -16.06 13.40 1.02
C ILE A 171 -17.27 14.13 1.60
N VAL A 172 -17.41 14.13 2.93
CA VAL A 172 -18.53 14.82 3.61
C VAL A 172 -18.51 16.33 3.33
N ASP A 173 -17.33 16.92 3.24
CA ASP A 173 -17.15 18.36 3.02
C ASP A 173 -17.13 18.75 1.54
N VAL A 174 -17.10 17.75 0.64
CA VAL A 174 -17.13 18.01 -0.79
C VAL A 174 -18.53 18.36 -1.26
N LYS A 175 -18.77 19.64 -1.55
CA LYS A 175 -20.00 20.11 -2.19
C LYS A 175 -20.07 19.57 -3.61
N THR A 176 -20.81 18.50 -3.82
CA THR A 176 -21.06 17.97 -5.16
C THR A 176 -22.29 18.64 -5.77
N PRO A 177 -22.20 19.18 -7.01
CA PRO A 177 -23.36 19.67 -7.71
C PRO A 177 -24.39 18.54 -7.87
N PHE A 178 -25.65 18.85 -7.71
CA PHE A 178 -26.73 17.91 -8.01
C PHE A 178 -26.71 17.66 -9.52
N ALA A 179 -26.32 16.47 -9.92
CA ALA A 179 -26.31 16.04 -11.31
C ALA A 179 -27.14 14.78 -11.49
N MET A 180 -27.93 14.72 -12.54
CA MET A 180 -28.74 13.55 -12.92
C MET A 180 -28.34 13.06 -14.30
N GLU A 181 -28.22 11.76 -14.48
CA GLU A 181 -28.04 11.11 -15.77
C GLU A 181 -29.06 9.98 -15.91
N GLY A 182 -29.85 10.01 -16.99
CA GLY A 182 -30.88 8.99 -17.24
C GLY A 182 -31.93 8.84 -16.14
N GLY A 183 -32.21 9.88 -15.34
CA GLY A 183 -33.18 9.83 -14.24
C GLY A 183 -32.60 9.39 -12.90
N ASN A 184 -31.32 8.99 -12.84
CA ASN A 184 -30.64 8.61 -11.62
C ASN A 184 -29.65 9.69 -11.17
N ARG A 185 -29.52 9.86 -9.85
CA ARG A 185 -28.52 10.77 -9.28
C ARG A 185 -27.12 10.21 -9.52
N ILE A 186 -26.22 11.08 -10.06
CA ILE A 186 -24.80 10.75 -10.18
C ILE A 186 -24.18 10.95 -8.81
N GLU A 187 -23.81 9.85 -8.13
CA GLU A 187 -23.12 9.89 -6.83
C GLU A 187 -21.60 9.95 -6.99
N ASP A 188 -21.06 9.40 -8.09
CA ASP A 188 -19.61 9.35 -8.37
C ASP A 188 -19.19 10.43 -9.36
N THR A 189 -18.92 11.62 -8.86
CA THR A 189 -18.49 12.76 -9.67
C THR A 189 -16.98 12.72 -9.97
N PRO A 190 -16.48 13.52 -10.95
CA PRO A 190 -15.05 13.67 -11.22
C PRO A 190 -14.22 14.05 -9.97
N VAL A 191 -14.82 14.81 -9.02
CA VAL A 191 -14.19 15.18 -7.77
C VAL A 191 -13.94 13.96 -6.89
N HIS A 192 -14.91 13.05 -6.78
CA HIS A 192 -14.75 11.80 -6.04
C HIS A 192 -13.64 10.91 -6.63
N LYS A 193 -13.54 10.87 -7.96
CA LYS A 193 -12.46 10.14 -8.66
C LYS A 193 -11.09 10.74 -8.36
N ALA A 194 -10.97 12.07 -8.46
CA ALA A 194 -9.73 12.78 -8.15
C ALA A 194 -9.29 12.59 -6.69
N LEU A 195 -10.23 12.59 -5.74
CA LEU A 195 -9.92 12.33 -4.33
C LEU A 195 -9.42 10.91 -4.10
N ARG A 196 -10.01 9.91 -4.75
CA ARG A 196 -9.53 8.53 -4.67
C ARG A 196 -8.11 8.37 -5.21
N GLU A 197 -7.80 9.03 -6.33
CA GLU A 197 -6.46 9.01 -6.92
C GLU A 197 -5.43 9.77 -6.05
N ALA A 198 -5.85 10.85 -5.40
CA ALA A 198 -4.96 11.62 -4.53
C ALA A 198 -4.62 10.90 -3.22
N LEU A 199 -5.48 9.98 -2.76
CA LEU A 199 -5.28 9.19 -1.54
C LEU A 199 -4.58 7.85 -1.80
N ALA A 200 -4.51 7.38 -3.05
CA ALA A 200 -3.86 6.13 -3.45
C ALA A 200 -2.37 6.35 -3.76
#